data_ef6d4c07bed79d85600c1411e3e5af24
#
_entry.id   ef6d4c07bed79d85600c1411e3e5af24
#
_cell.length_a   1.000
_cell.length_b   1.000
_cell.length_c   1.000
_cell.angle_alpha   90.00
_cell.angle_beta   90.00
_cell.angle_gamma   90.00
#
_symmetry.space_group_name_H-M   'P 1'
#
loop_
_entity.id
_entity.type
_entity.pdbx_description
1 polymer ?
#
loop_
_entity_poly.entity_id
_entity_poly.type
_entity_poly.pdbx_seq_one_letter_code
_entity_poly.pdbx_strand_id
1 'polypeptide(L)'
;MREDLLLTMSERLNAVTARLEELGLVILKDENGKYVTRGNRNLKINGENIKPIIAEATNSCPNVKVLNRVDIIDFAVKDNKVIGAYGIGIENDTFYTIEAKAVIVATGGASGLYKPNNPGFSRHKMWYPPFNTGAGYAMGIKAGAEMTTFEMRFIALRCKDTIAPTGTLAQGVGAKQVNSLGEVYETKYGLTTSERVYGTVNENIEGRGPCYLRTEGISHEQDEDLKKAYLNMAPSQTLKWIESGKNPSEQNVEIEGTEPYIVGGHTASGYWIDTERRTTVKGLYAAGDL
;
A
#
# COMPACT_ATOMS: atom_id res chain seq x y z
N MET A 1 -0.29 -16.46 11.42
CA MET A 1 -0.07 -15.00 11.48
C MET A 1 0.93 -14.72 12.60
N ARG A 2 1.79 -13.73 12.47
CA ARG A 2 2.77 -13.33 13.51
C ARG A 2 2.13 -12.34 14.47
N GLU A 3 1.42 -12.86 15.47
CA GLU A 3 0.68 -12.07 16.46
C GLU A 3 1.61 -11.22 17.34
N ASP A 4 2.81 -11.71 17.60
CA ASP A 4 3.88 -11.00 18.30
C ASP A 4 4.27 -9.67 17.61
N LEU A 5 4.38 -9.69 16.27
CA LEU A 5 4.67 -8.48 15.50
C LEU A 5 3.48 -7.51 15.50
N LEU A 6 2.25 -8.02 15.41
CA LEU A 6 1.05 -7.20 15.49
C LEU A 6 0.92 -6.51 16.84
N LEU A 7 1.24 -7.23 17.93
CA LEU A 7 1.23 -6.66 19.28
C LEU A 7 2.20 -5.47 19.38
N THR A 8 3.46 -5.67 18.96
CA THR A 8 4.46 -4.59 19.02
C THR A 8 4.12 -3.37 18.16
N MET A 9 3.37 -3.57 17.06
CA MET A 9 2.86 -2.46 16.25
C MET A 9 1.72 -1.72 16.99
N SER A 10 0.76 -2.47 17.54
CA SER A 10 -0.40 -1.88 18.22
C SER A 10 -0.02 -1.05 19.45
N GLU A 11 0.97 -1.50 20.20
CA GLU A 11 1.49 -0.80 21.38
C GLU A 11 2.07 0.59 21.05
N ARG A 12 2.57 0.78 19.84
CA ARG A 12 3.23 2.02 19.40
C ARG A 12 2.37 2.91 18.51
N LEU A 13 1.24 2.42 18.02
CA LEU A 13 0.44 3.10 17.01
C LEU A 13 0.00 4.50 17.45
N ASN A 14 -0.49 4.63 18.68
CA ASN A 14 -0.96 5.92 19.20
C ASN A 14 0.20 6.91 19.37
N ALA A 15 1.36 6.47 19.84
CA ALA A 15 2.54 7.32 19.99
C ALA A 15 3.06 7.82 18.63
N VAL A 16 3.04 6.95 17.59
CA VAL A 16 3.41 7.34 16.23
C VAL A 16 2.40 8.33 15.65
N THR A 17 1.10 8.15 15.90
CA THR A 17 0.05 9.08 15.46
C THR A 17 0.27 10.47 16.09
N ALA A 18 0.49 10.53 17.40
CA ALA A 18 0.79 11.79 18.09
C ALA A 18 2.06 12.46 17.52
N ARG A 19 3.09 11.68 17.24
CA ARG A 19 4.32 12.21 16.64
C ARG A 19 4.10 12.80 15.25
N LEU A 20 3.24 12.20 14.44
CA LEU A 20 2.88 12.75 13.12
C LEU A 20 2.13 14.08 13.23
N GLU A 21 1.24 14.24 14.23
CA GLU A 21 0.58 15.52 14.52
C GLU A 21 1.59 16.60 14.95
N GLU A 22 2.55 16.25 15.81
CA GLU A 22 3.63 17.16 16.21
C GLU A 22 4.48 17.63 15.02
N LEU A 23 4.65 16.78 14.01
CA LEU A 23 5.35 17.10 12.77
C LEU A 23 4.50 17.91 11.79
N GLY A 24 3.22 18.15 12.09
CA GLY A 24 2.32 18.97 11.30
C GLY A 24 1.27 18.21 10.48
N LEU A 25 1.11 16.89 10.69
CA LEU A 25 0.01 16.17 10.05
C LEU A 25 -1.32 16.59 10.70
N VAL A 26 -2.22 17.13 9.89
CA VAL A 26 -3.55 17.53 10.35
C VAL A 26 -4.48 16.33 10.35
N ILE A 27 -4.80 15.81 11.54
CA ILE A 27 -5.82 14.78 11.74
C ILE A 27 -7.09 15.48 12.23
N LEU A 28 -8.22 15.23 11.56
CA LEU A 28 -9.48 15.88 11.91
C LEU A 28 -9.99 15.40 13.27
N LYS A 29 -10.43 16.36 14.09
CA LYS A 29 -11.04 16.12 15.39
C LYS A 29 -12.44 16.71 15.45
N ASP A 30 -13.32 16.05 16.19
CA ASP A 30 -14.65 16.54 16.50
C ASP A 30 -14.61 17.65 17.57
N GLU A 31 -15.77 18.17 17.92
CA GLU A 31 -15.94 19.22 18.96
C GLU A 31 -15.44 18.83 20.35
N ASN A 32 -15.32 17.52 20.62
CA ASN A 32 -14.82 16.98 21.88
C ASN A 32 -13.32 16.64 21.79
N GLY A 33 -12.64 16.96 20.69
CA GLY A 33 -11.23 16.67 20.47
C GLY A 33 -10.92 15.21 20.12
N LYS A 34 -11.94 14.39 19.84
CA LYS A 34 -11.77 13.00 19.42
C LYS A 34 -11.51 12.92 17.92
N TYR A 35 -10.62 12.03 17.51
CA TYR A 35 -10.34 11.82 16.09
C TYR A 35 -11.57 11.41 15.31
N VAL A 36 -11.81 12.10 14.20
CA VAL A 36 -12.84 11.73 13.23
C VAL A 36 -12.37 10.54 12.42
N THR A 37 -13.20 9.51 12.35
CA THR A 37 -12.90 8.29 11.61
C THR A 37 -13.64 8.23 10.26
N ARG A 38 -13.04 7.52 9.31
CA ARG A 38 -13.72 7.07 8.09
C ARG A 38 -13.94 5.57 8.23
N GLY A 39 -15.19 5.18 8.47
CA GLY A 39 -15.50 3.81 8.89
C GLY A 39 -14.82 3.45 10.22
N ASN A 40 -14.54 2.16 10.41
CA ASN A 40 -14.04 1.64 11.70
C ASN A 40 -12.51 1.51 11.80
N ARG A 41 -11.77 1.88 10.75
CA ARG A 41 -10.33 1.57 10.66
C ARG A 41 -9.43 2.76 10.38
N ASN A 42 -9.94 3.82 9.78
CA ASN A 42 -9.11 4.89 9.28
C ASN A 42 -9.42 6.21 9.98
N LEU A 43 -8.39 6.96 10.33
CA LEU A 43 -8.53 8.35 10.77
C LEU A 43 -8.71 9.26 9.54
N LYS A 44 -9.54 10.30 9.67
CA LYS A 44 -9.65 11.33 8.65
C LYS A 44 -8.49 12.32 8.79
N ILE A 45 -7.65 12.40 7.76
CA ILE A 45 -6.58 13.41 7.68
C ILE A 45 -6.96 14.50 6.68
N ASN A 46 -6.45 15.70 6.87
CA ASN A 46 -6.65 16.81 5.96
C ASN A 46 -5.46 16.94 5.00
N GLY A 47 -5.63 16.40 3.81
CA GLY A 47 -4.59 16.36 2.79
C GLY A 47 -3.65 15.15 2.89
N GLU A 48 -2.92 14.89 1.79
CA GLU A 48 -1.95 13.78 1.71
C GLU A 48 -0.52 14.32 1.72
N ASN A 49 -0.15 14.96 2.80
CA ASN A 49 1.17 15.57 2.96
C ASN A 49 2.09 14.84 3.95
N ILE A 50 1.74 13.60 4.35
CA ILE A 50 2.55 12.81 5.29
C ILE A 50 3.99 12.59 4.80
N LYS A 51 4.17 12.32 3.50
CA LYS A 51 5.52 12.12 2.92
C LYS A 51 6.36 13.39 2.94
N PRO A 52 5.87 14.57 2.46
CA PRO A 52 6.57 15.83 2.60
C PRO A 52 6.91 16.18 4.06
N ILE A 53 5.98 16.01 4.99
CA ILE A 53 6.20 16.29 6.42
C ILE A 53 7.35 15.45 6.98
N ILE A 54 7.33 14.13 6.73
CA ILE A 54 8.40 13.24 7.21
C ILE A 54 9.74 13.55 6.53
N ALA A 55 9.72 13.86 5.24
CA ALA A 55 10.93 14.22 4.50
C ALA A 55 11.55 15.52 5.05
N GLU A 56 10.73 16.52 5.32
CA GLU A 56 11.19 17.80 5.91
C GLU A 56 11.77 17.57 7.31
N ALA A 57 11.07 16.82 8.16
CA ALA A 57 11.55 16.48 9.50
C ALA A 57 12.88 15.71 9.44
N THR A 58 13.03 14.81 8.48
CA THR A 58 14.27 14.04 8.29
C THR A 58 15.42 14.97 7.84
N ASN A 59 15.19 15.84 6.86
CA ASN A 59 16.19 16.79 6.37
C ASN A 59 16.60 17.82 7.41
N SER A 60 15.70 18.17 8.32
CA SER A 60 15.97 19.12 9.41
C SER A 60 16.72 18.48 10.59
N CYS A 61 16.88 17.17 10.61
CA CYS A 61 17.58 16.47 11.68
C CYS A 61 19.11 16.62 11.51
N PRO A 62 19.83 17.27 12.43
CA PRO A 62 21.27 17.58 12.25
C PRO A 62 22.16 16.35 12.20
N ASN A 63 21.68 15.21 12.72
CA ASN A 63 22.40 13.95 12.77
C ASN A 63 22.07 13.00 11.60
N VAL A 64 21.24 13.45 10.64
CA VAL A 64 20.85 12.67 9.47
C VAL A 64 21.49 13.26 8.22
N LYS A 65 22.16 12.42 7.45
CA LYS A 65 22.64 12.76 6.11
C LYS A 65 21.78 12.02 5.08
N VAL A 66 20.99 12.76 4.31
CA VAL A 66 20.20 12.21 3.21
C VAL A 66 21.04 12.19 1.93
N LEU A 67 21.15 11.03 1.32
CA LEU A 67 21.83 10.82 0.04
C LEU A 67 20.75 10.54 -1.03
N ASN A 68 20.30 11.60 -1.69
CA ASN A 68 19.39 11.49 -2.82
C ASN A 68 20.12 10.97 -4.06
N ARG A 69 19.41 10.29 -4.94
CA ARG A 69 19.95 9.78 -6.22
C ARG A 69 21.11 8.81 -6.05
N VAL A 70 21.13 8.07 -4.95
CA VAL A 70 22.03 6.96 -4.71
C VAL A 70 21.22 5.67 -4.68
N ASP A 71 21.49 4.79 -5.61
CA ASP A 71 20.88 3.46 -5.67
C ASP A 71 21.75 2.47 -4.91
N ILE A 72 21.20 1.83 -3.88
CA ILE A 72 21.90 0.80 -3.10
C ILE A 72 21.78 -0.53 -3.84
N ILE A 73 22.93 -1.10 -4.18
CA ILE A 73 23.03 -2.28 -5.04
C ILE A 73 23.38 -3.57 -4.30
N ASP A 74 24.00 -3.46 -3.12
CA ASP A 74 24.33 -4.64 -2.30
C ASP A 74 24.65 -4.25 -0.86
N PHE A 75 24.59 -5.24 0.06
CA PHE A 75 25.11 -5.09 1.42
C PHE A 75 26.60 -5.42 1.49
N ALA A 76 27.34 -4.66 2.30
CA ALA A 76 28.69 -5.02 2.68
C ALA A 76 28.63 -6.05 3.82
N VAL A 77 29.09 -7.27 3.55
CA VAL A 77 29.05 -8.38 4.51
C VAL A 77 30.47 -8.80 4.90
N LYS A 78 30.74 -8.94 6.19
CA LYS A 78 31.98 -9.47 6.72
C LYS A 78 31.68 -10.37 7.93
N ASP A 79 32.24 -11.54 7.97
CA ASP A 79 32.10 -12.51 9.06
C ASP A 79 30.63 -12.79 9.42
N ASN A 80 29.81 -13.03 8.41
CA ASN A 80 28.34 -13.23 8.51
C ASN A 80 27.59 -12.07 9.20
N LYS A 81 28.14 -10.86 9.11
CA LYS A 81 27.52 -9.64 9.61
C LYS A 81 27.43 -8.60 8.50
N VAL A 82 26.31 -7.92 8.40
CA VAL A 82 26.19 -6.71 7.58
C VAL A 82 26.87 -5.56 8.31
N ILE A 83 27.83 -4.93 7.64
CA ILE A 83 28.67 -3.83 8.15
C ILE A 83 28.48 -2.54 7.34
N GLY A 84 27.59 -2.54 6.37
CA GLY A 84 27.33 -1.40 5.51
C GLY A 84 26.63 -1.78 4.23
N ALA A 85 26.76 -0.93 3.22
CA ALA A 85 26.17 -1.11 1.91
C ALA A 85 27.03 -0.49 0.80
N TYR A 86 26.82 -0.96 -0.42
CA TYR A 86 27.39 -0.38 -1.63
C TYR A 86 26.28 0.33 -2.44
N GLY A 87 26.61 1.47 -3.02
CA GLY A 87 25.67 2.24 -3.81
C GLY A 87 26.32 2.88 -5.04
N ILE A 88 25.47 3.27 -5.97
CA ILE A 88 25.86 3.99 -7.19
C ILE A 88 25.06 5.29 -7.24
N GLY A 89 25.76 6.40 -7.43
CA GLY A 89 25.12 7.69 -7.72
C GLY A 89 24.65 7.72 -9.16
N ILE A 90 23.32 7.81 -9.35
CA ILE A 90 22.71 7.69 -10.70
C ILE A 90 22.89 8.94 -11.58
N GLU A 91 23.35 10.05 -11.02
CA GLU A 91 23.58 11.30 -11.74
C GLU A 91 25.07 11.62 -11.93
N ASN A 92 25.97 10.95 -11.23
CA ASN A 92 27.38 11.33 -11.17
C ASN A 92 28.36 10.19 -11.28
N ASP A 93 27.91 8.99 -11.64
CA ASP A 93 28.73 7.76 -11.77
C ASP A 93 29.65 7.45 -10.57
N THR A 94 29.25 7.93 -9.39
CA THR A 94 30.04 7.76 -8.16
C THR A 94 29.68 6.43 -7.52
N PHE A 95 30.72 5.63 -7.19
CA PHE A 95 30.56 4.44 -6.36
C PHE A 95 30.67 4.81 -4.88
N TYR A 96 29.68 4.40 -4.10
CA TYR A 96 29.61 4.66 -2.67
C TYR A 96 29.92 3.38 -1.89
N THR A 97 30.83 3.48 -0.93
CA THR A 97 31.01 2.50 0.13
C THR A 97 30.56 3.13 1.43
N ILE A 98 29.50 2.59 2.01
CA ILE A 98 28.89 3.09 3.23
C ILE A 98 29.15 2.12 4.36
N GLU A 99 29.94 2.52 5.34
CA GLU A 99 30.17 1.75 6.55
C GLU A 99 29.13 2.11 7.60
N ALA A 100 28.56 1.08 8.25
CA ALA A 100 27.53 1.28 9.26
C ALA A 100 27.61 0.23 10.37
N LYS A 101 27.28 0.61 11.59
CA LYS A 101 27.15 -0.32 12.73
C LYS A 101 25.92 -1.23 12.59
N ALA A 102 24.87 -0.71 11.93
CA ALA A 102 23.62 -1.41 11.61
C ALA A 102 23.02 -0.82 10.34
N VAL A 103 22.33 -1.65 9.58
CA VAL A 103 21.60 -1.27 8.36
C VAL A 103 20.13 -1.59 8.55
N ILE A 104 19.26 -0.64 8.27
CA ILE A 104 17.80 -0.86 8.19
C ILE A 104 17.42 -0.83 6.73
N VAL A 105 16.89 -1.93 6.23
CA VAL A 105 16.37 -2.02 4.88
C VAL A 105 14.86 -1.73 4.90
N ALA A 106 14.41 -0.78 4.07
CA ALA A 106 13.03 -0.33 3.99
C ALA A 106 12.65 0.04 2.55
N THR A 107 13.02 -0.81 1.59
CA THR A 107 12.89 -0.57 0.15
C THR A 107 11.47 -0.79 -0.38
N GLY A 108 10.56 -1.22 0.45
CA GLY A 108 9.16 -1.47 0.10
C GLY A 108 8.94 -2.77 -0.66
N GLY A 109 7.68 -3.11 -0.88
CA GLY A 109 7.26 -4.35 -1.54
C GLY A 109 7.54 -4.35 -3.03
N ALA A 110 8.02 -5.48 -3.57
CA ALA A 110 8.31 -5.62 -4.98
C ALA A 110 7.04 -5.84 -5.80
N SER A 111 6.63 -4.84 -6.55
CA SER A 111 5.51 -4.90 -7.49
C SER A 111 5.95 -5.27 -8.90
N GLY A 112 7.14 -4.84 -9.32
CA GLY A 112 7.71 -5.12 -10.64
C GLY A 112 8.31 -6.52 -10.79
N LEU A 113 8.26 -7.34 -9.75
CA LEU A 113 8.75 -8.73 -9.77
C LEU A 113 7.87 -9.65 -10.63
N TYR A 114 6.56 -9.46 -10.55
CA TYR A 114 5.60 -10.28 -11.28
C TYR A 114 5.31 -9.67 -12.66
N LYS A 115 5.42 -10.49 -13.68
CA LYS A 115 5.02 -10.10 -15.04
C LYS A 115 3.51 -10.26 -15.18
N PRO A 116 2.78 -9.23 -15.63
CA PRO A 116 1.37 -9.39 -15.93
C PRO A 116 1.19 -10.29 -17.16
N ASN A 117 0.07 -11.04 -17.21
CA ASN A 117 -0.26 -11.90 -18.35
C ASN A 117 -0.52 -11.09 -19.62
N ASN A 118 -0.99 -9.86 -19.49
CA ASN A 118 -1.15 -8.91 -20.58
C ASN A 118 -0.40 -7.61 -20.30
N PRO A 119 0.92 -7.53 -20.59
CA PRO A 119 1.73 -6.37 -20.24
C PRO A 119 1.28 -5.08 -20.93
N GLY A 120 0.77 -5.14 -22.14
CA GLY A 120 0.31 -3.96 -22.87
C GLY A 120 -0.91 -3.30 -22.26
N PHE A 121 -1.84 -4.09 -21.76
CA PHE A 121 -3.08 -3.62 -21.15
C PHE A 121 -2.92 -3.32 -19.66
N SER A 122 -2.21 -4.18 -18.93
CA SER A 122 -2.18 -4.16 -17.47
C SER A 122 -1.14 -3.20 -16.90
N ARG A 123 -0.09 -2.86 -17.66
CA ARG A 123 1.08 -2.11 -17.16
C ARG A 123 0.75 -0.77 -16.52
N HIS A 124 -0.28 -0.10 -16.99
CA HIS A 124 -0.71 1.21 -16.48
C HIS A 124 -1.66 1.12 -15.28
N LYS A 125 -2.00 -0.08 -14.84
CA LYS A 125 -2.95 -0.36 -13.76
C LYS A 125 -2.27 -0.85 -12.48
N MET A 126 -0.96 -0.66 -12.37
CA MET A 126 -0.21 -0.94 -11.15
C MET A 126 -0.36 0.20 -10.14
N TRP A 127 -0.67 -0.16 -8.91
CA TRP A 127 -0.70 0.79 -7.80
C TRP A 127 0.70 1.20 -7.34
N TYR A 128 1.62 0.25 -7.33
CA TYR A 128 3.00 0.44 -6.86
C TYR A 128 3.95 0.77 -8.02
N PRO A 129 5.09 1.40 -7.75
CA PRO A 129 6.10 1.68 -8.77
C PRO A 129 6.56 0.40 -9.46
N PRO A 130 6.46 0.31 -10.80
CA PRO A 130 6.84 -0.89 -11.54
C PRO A 130 8.35 -1.17 -11.54
N PHE A 131 9.14 -0.19 -11.12
CA PHE A 131 10.61 -0.29 -11.03
C PHE A 131 11.09 -0.95 -9.74
N ASN A 132 10.21 -1.15 -8.75
CA ASN A 132 10.55 -1.92 -7.56
C ASN A 132 10.50 -3.42 -7.91
N THR A 133 11.64 -3.95 -8.36
CA THR A 133 11.79 -5.30 -8.91
C THR A 133 12.37 -6.29 -7.89
N GLY A 134 12.41 -5.93 -6.60
CA GLY A 134 12.84 -6.83 -5.54
C GLY A 134 14.34 -6.77 -5.22
N ALA A 135 15.03 -5.69 -5.57
CA ALA A 135 16.44 -5.53 -5.23
C ALA A 135 16.73 -5.68 -3.72
N GLY A 136 15.84 -5.09 -2.88
CA GLY A 136 15.95 -5.23 -1.42
C GLY A 136 15.88 -6.68 -0.94
N TYR A 137 15.03 -7.51 -1.53
CA TYR A 137 15.00 -8.95 -1.23
C TYR A 137 16.26 -9.67 -1.72
N ALA A 138 16.68 -9.38 -2.95
CA ALA A 138 17.86 -10.00 -3.53
C ALA A 138 19.12 -9.73 -2.68
N MET A 139 19.30 -8.51 -2.21
CA MET A 139 20.41 -8.15 -1.32
C MET A 139 20.37 -8.95 -0.01
N GLY A 140 19.19 -9.11 0.59
CA GLY A 140 19.04 -9.90 1.82
C GLY A 140 19.31 -11.38 1.61
N ILE A 141 18.80 -11.97 0.54
CA ILE A 141 19.06 -13.38 0.19
C ILE A 141 20.55 -13.61 -0.02
N LYS A 142 21.23 -12.73 -0.76
CA LYS A 142 22.69 -12.79 -0.95
C LYS A 142 23.48 -12.67 0.36
N ALA A 143 22.98 -11.86 1.29
CA ALA A 143 23.57 -11.72 2.62
C ALA A 143 23.28 -12.92 3.55
N GLY A 144 22.44 -13.87 3.16
CA GLY A 144 22.05 -15.04 3.93
C GLY A 144 20.86 -14.83 4.87
N ALA A 145 20.06 -13.78 4.66
CA ALA A 145 18.87 -13.54 5.46
C ALA A 145 17.74 -14.54 5.09
N GLU A 146 17.07 -15.05 6.11
CA GLU A 146 15.85 -15.83 5.92
C GLU A 146 14.72 -14.93 5.46
N MET A 147 13.92 -15.46 4.55
CA MET A 147 12.75 -14.78 3.99
C MET A 147 11.49 -15.56 4.31
N THR A 148 10.37 -14.86 4.32
CA THR A 148 9.05 -15.49 4.27
C THR A 148 8.76 -15.95 2.84
N THR A 149 7.70 -16.73 2.67
CA THR A 149 7.33 -17.33 1.38
C THR A 149 7.08 -16.27 0.29
N PHE A 150 7.57 -16.52 -0.91
CA PHE A 150 7.35 -15.66 -2.09
C PHE A 150 6.19 -16.10 -2.98
N GLU A 151 5.40 -17.08 -2.57
CA GLU A 151 4.23 -17.55 -3.32
C GLU A 151 3.06 -16.57 -3.26
N MET A 152 3.06 -15.72 -2.24
CA MET A 152 1.94 -14.81 -1.99
C MET A 152 2.17 -13.45 -2.65
N ARG A 153 1.21 -13.03 -3.46
CA ARG A 153 1.11 -11.68 -3.99
C ARG A 153 -0.13 -11.01 -3.42
N PHE A 154 0.01 -9.81 -2.88
CA PHE A 154 -1.12 -9.03 -2.43
C PHE A 154 -1.92 -8.53 -3.63
N ILE A 155 -3.18 -8.93 -3.71
CA ILE A 155 -4.15 -8.43 -4.69
C ILE A 155 -5.37 -7.94 -3.92
N ALA A 156 -5.83 -6.72 -4.23
CA ALA A 156 -7.07 -6.18 -3.69
C ALA A 156 -7.99 -5.78 -4.84
N LEU A 157 -9.29 -5.73 -4.57
CA LEU A 157 -10.25 -5.19 -5.50
C LEU A 157 -9.89 -3.77 -5.92
N ARG A 158 -10.12 -3.45 -7.19
CA ARG A 158 -9.98 -2.12 -7.75
C ARG A 158 -11.30 -1.70 -8.43
N CYS A 159 -11.52 -0.41 -8.50
CA CYS A 159 -12.49 0.12 -9.44
C CYS A 159 -12.01 -0.23 -10.84
N LYS A 160 -12.87 -0.89 -11.62
CA LYS A 160 -12.49 -1.43 -12.94
C LYS A 160 -11.82 -0.38 -13.82
N ASP A 161 -10.82 -0.80 -14.56
CA ASP A 161 -10.01 0.01 -15.47
C ASP A 161 -9.22 1.15 -14.81
N THR A 162 -9.08 1.11 -13.50
CA THR A 162 -8.30 2.07 -12.73
C THR A 162 -7.36 1.37 -11.75
N ILE A 163 -6.47 2.14 -11.12
CA ILE A 163 -5.69 1.68 -9.96
C ILE A 163 -6.42 1.95 -8.64
N ALA A 164 -7.61 2.52 -8.68
CA ALA A 164 -8.32 3.02 -7.52
C ALA A 164 -8.73 1.88 -6.56
N PRO A 165 -8.32 1.91 -5.29
CA PRO A 165 -8.70 0.91 -4.31
C PRO A 165 -10.17 1.05 -3.92
N THR A 166 -10.81 -0.06 -3.61
CA THR A 166 -12.23 -0.11 -3.24
C THR A 166 -12.50 0.14 -1.76
N GLY A 167 -11.47 0.13 -0.92
CA GLY A 167 -11.64 0.26 0.54
C GLY A 167 -12.37 1.52 0.97
N THR A 168 -12.10 2.66 0.34
CA THR A 168 -12.78 3.93 0.63
C THR A 168 -14.27 3.88 0.31
N LEU A 169 -14.66 3.24 -0.79
CA LEU A 169 -16.06 3.02 -1.14
C LEU A 169 -16.75 2.06 -0.17
N ALA A 170 -16.14 0.90 0.05
CA ALA A 170 -16.74 -0.14 0.88
C ALA A 170 -16.86 0.25 2.36
N GLN A 171 -15.87 0.97 2.90
CA GLN A 171 -15.81 1.33 4.33
C GLN A 171 -16.21 2.79 4.59
N GLY A 172 -15.87 3.70 3.68
CA GLY A 172 -16.12 5.13 3.86
C GLY A 172 -17.59 5.50 3.76
N VAL A 173 -18.30 4.90 2.79
CA VAL A 173 -19.74 5.15 2.58
C VAL A 173 -20.60 3.90 2.80
N GLY A 174 -19.99 2.79 3.24
CA GLY A 174 -20.71 1.55 3.52
C GLY A 174 -21.26 0.83 2.27
N ALA A 175 -20.66 1.09 1.10
CA ALA A 175 -21.11 0.48 -0.15
C ALA A 175 -20.97 -1.04 -0.12
N LYS A 176 -22.04 -1.76 -0.42
CA LYS A 176 -22.09 -3.22 -0.46
C LYS A 176 -21.66 -3.75 -1.82
N GLN A 177 -20.97 -4.91 -1.81
CA GLN A 177 -20.69 -5.62 -3.06
C GLN A 177 -21.95 -6.29 -3.60
N VAL A 178 -22.28 -5.97 -4.84
CA VAL A 178 -23.45 -6.53 -5.53
C VAL A 178 -23.04 -7.10 -6.89
N ASN A 179 -23.72 -8.15 -7.32
CA ASN A 179 -23.57 -8.72 -8.65
C ASN A 179 -24.47 -8.00 -9.69
N SER A 180 -24.45 -8.45 -10.93
CA SER A 180 -25.26 -7.88 -12.02
C SER A 180 -26.79 -8.02 -11.81
N LEU A 181 -27.20 -8.96 -10.95
CA LEU A 181 -28.59 -9.17 -10.57
C LEU A 181 -29.03 -8.25 -9.41
N GLY A 182 -28.13 -7.41 -8.89
CA GLY A 182 -28.37 -6.55 -7.74
C GLY A 182 -28.32 -7.26 -6.38
N GLU A 183 -27.92 -8.51 -6.33
CA GLU A 183 -27.83 -9.29 -5.11
C GLU A 183 -26.56 -8.95 -4.33
N VAL A 184 -26.70 -8.74 -3.02
CA VAL A 184 -25.54 -8.56 -2.12
C VAL A 184 -24.89 -9.91 -1.86
N TYR A 185 -23.66 -10.11 -2.32
CA TYR A 185 -22.97 -11.38 -2.20
C TYR A 185 -21.84 -11.40 -1.16
N GLU A 186 -21.42 -10.26 -0.63
CA GLU A 186 -20.25 -10.15 0.25
C GLU A 186 -20.37 -11.02 1.52
N THR A 187 -21.59 -11.22 2.05
CA THR A 187 -21.81 -12.06 3.22
C THR A 187 -21.66 -13.55 2.94
N LYS A 188 -21.83 -13.96 1.69
CA LYS A 188 -21.65 -15.36 1.25
C LYS A 188 -20.17 -15.78 1.29
N TYR A 189 -19.26 -14.84 0.99
CA TYR A 189 -17.84 -15.13 0.85
C TYR A 189 -16.99 -14.59 2.01
N GLY A 190 -17.46 -13.55 2.70
CA GLY A 190 -16.76 -12.87 3.78
C GLY A 190 -16.35 -11.44 3.45
N LEU A 191 -15.78 -10.73 4.45
CA LEU A 191 -15.54 -9.29 4.39
C LEU A 191 -14.07 -8.89 4.45
N THR A 192 -13.15 -9.85 4.58
CA THR A 192 -11.71 -9.57 4.49
C THR A 192 -11.32 -9.19 3.07
N THR A 193 -10.16 -8.59 2.90
CA THR A 193 -9.68 -8.16 1.58
C THR A 193 -9.64 -9.34 0.58
N SER A 194 -9.11 -10.48 1.01
CA SER A 194 -9.01 -11.67 0.17
C SER A 194 -10.37 -12.29 -0.16
N GLU A 195 -11.27 -12.37 0.82
CA GLU A 195 -12.63 -12.88 0.63
C GLU A 195 -13.44 -12.02 -0.32
N ARG A 196 -13.29 -10.71 -0.26
CA ARG A 196 -13.94 -9.76 -1.20
C ARG A 196 -13.46 -9.96 -2.63
N VAL A 197 -12.15 -10.17 -2.84
CA VAL A 197 -11.60 -10.52 -4.16
C VAL A 197 -12.15 -11.85 -4.63
N TYR A 198 -12.04 -12.87 -3.78
CA TYR A 198 -12.53 -14.21 -4.08
C TYR A 198 -14.01 -14.22 -4.47
N GLY A 199 -14.86 -13.53 -3.71
CA GLY A 199 -16.28 -13.40 -4.01
C GLY A 199 -16.54 -12.75 -5.38
N THR A 200 -15.87 -11.65 -5.69
CA THR A 200 -16.02 -10.98 -6.99
C THR A 200 -15.61 -11.87 -8.15
N VAL A 201 -14.49 -12.59 -8.01
CA VAL A 201 -14.01 -13.52 -9.04
C VAL A 201 -15.02 -14.65 -9.25
N ASN A 202 -15.53 -15.26 -8.17
CA ASN A 202 -16.50 -16.35 -8.29
C ASN A 202 -17.84 -15.89 -8.90
N GLU A 203 -18.37 -14.73 -8.52
CA GLU A 203 -19.58 -14.19 -9.14
C GLU A 203 -19.39 -13.97 -10.65
N ASN A 204 -18.22 -13.53 -11.10
CA ASN A 204 -17.90 -13.41 -12.52
C ASN A 204 -17.81 -14.79 -13.20
N ILE A 205 -17.13 -15.76 -12.60
CA ILE A 205 -17.00 -17.13 -13.16
C ILE A 205 -18.38 -17.81 -13.28
N GLU A 206 -19.25 -17.60 -12.30
CA GLU A 206 -20.59 -18.18 -12.29
C GLU A 206 -21.60 -17.41 -13.20
N GLY A 207 -21.11 -16.43 -13.97
CA GLY A 207 -21.94 -15.68 -14.92
C GLY A 207 -22.86 -14.63 -14.28
N ARG A 208 -22.66 -14.27 -13.02
CA ARG A 208 -23.39 -13.22 -12.33
C ARG A 208 -22.66 -11.88 -12.29
N GLY A 209 -21.52 -11.77 -12.96
CA GLY A 209 -20.85 -10.50 -13.20
C GLY A 209 -21.51 -9.67 -14.31
N PRO A 210 -21.13 -8.40 -14.47
CA PRO A 210 -20.10 -7.69 -13.69
C PRO A 210 -20.56 -7.38 -12.25
N CYS A 211 -19.57 -7.17 -11.35
CA CYS A 211 -19.83 -6.86 -9.96
C CYS A 211 -19.59 -5.37 -9.67
N TYR A 212 -20.28 -4.87 -8.66
CA TYR A 212 -20.24 -3.45 -8.32
C TYR A 212 -20.12 -3.23 -6.81
N LEU A 213 -19.63 -2.06 -6.42
CA LEU A 213 -19.95 -1.46 -5.13
C LEU A 213 -21.17 -0.56 -5.30
N ARG A 214 -22.21 -0.82 -4.50
CA ARG A 214 -23.46 -0.08 -4.55
C ARG A 214 -23.27 1.29 -3.92
N THR A 215 -23.02 2.30 -4.75
CA THR A 215 -22.89 3.71 -4.36
C THR A 215 -24.11 4.52 -4.74
N GLU A 216 -24.94 4.03 -5.64
CA GLU A 216 -26.20 4.67 -6.01
C GLU A 216 -27.08 4.94 -4.78
N GLY A 217 -27.52 6.17 -4.64
CA GLY A 217 -28.36 6.61 -3.52
C GLY A 217 -27.61 7.04 -2.25
N ILE A 218 -26.28 7.10 -2.26
CA ILE A 218 -25.52 7.72 -1.15
C ILE A 218 -25.86 9.21 -1.04
N SER A 219 -25.64 9.81 0.13
CA SER A 219 -25.91 11.23 0.34
C SER A 219 -24.97 12.13 -0.47
N HIS A 220 -25.40 13.38 -0.71
CA HIS A 220 -24.56 14.38 -1.38
C HIS A 220 -23.22 14.62 -0.63
N GLU A 221 -23.23 14.61 0.69
CA GLU A 221 -22.03 14.75 1.50
C GLU A 221 -21.07 13.58 1.28
N GLN A 222 -21.59 12.34 1.24
CA GLN A 222 -20.80 11.15 0.96
C GLN A 222 -20.25 11.16 -0.47
N ASP A 223 -21.02 11.66 -1.43
CA ASP A 223 -20.60 11.81 -2.83
C ASP A 223 -19.40 12.76 -2.96
N GLU A 224 -19.48 13.93 -2.33
CA GLU A 224 -18.39 14.90 -2.32
C GLU A 224 -17.15 14.40 -1.57
N ASP A 225 -17.34 13.71 -0.45
CA ASP A 225 -16.23 13.07 0.30
C ASP A 225 -15.51 12.01 -0.55
N LEU A 226 -16.25 11.21 -1.33
CA LEU A 226 -15.66 10.24 -2.25
C LEU A 226 -14.83 10.91 -3.36
N LYS A 227 -15.39 11.92 -4.02
CA LYS A 227 -14.69 12.67 -5.06
C LYS A 227 -13.40 13.28 -4.56
N LYS A 228 -13.44 13.94 -3.40
CA LYS A 228 -12.23 14.51 -2.76
C LYS A 228 -11.19 13.44 -2.41
N ALA A 229 -11.64 12.31 -1.85
CA ALA A 229 -10.74 11.22 -1.47
C ALA A 229 -10.04 10.62 -2.71
N TYR A 230 -10.78 10.38 -3.78
CA TYR A 230 -10.22 9.78 -4.99
C TYR A 230 -9.41 10.77 -5.82
N LEU A 231 -9.70 12.05 -5.77
CA LEU A 231 -8.88 13.07 -6.42
C LEU A 231 -7.41 13.02 -5.94
N ASN A 232 -7.21 12.78 -4.65
CA ASN A 232 -5.86 12.66 -4.07
C ASN A 232 -5.29 11.24 -4.21
N MET A 233 -6.11 10.21 -3.99
CA MET A 233 -5.64 8.83 -3.87
C MET A 233 -5.50 8.12 -5.21
N ALA A 234 -6.44 8.35 -6.13
CA ALA A 234 -6.47 7.70 -7.43
C ALA A 234 -7.26 8.55 -8.45
N PRO A 235 -6.65 9.63 -8.99
CA PRO A 235 -7.32 10.58 -9.88
C PRO A 235 -8.00 9.94 -11.08
N SER A 236 -7.52 8.80 -11.54
CA SER A 236 -8.15 8.03 -12.64
C SER A 236 -9.61 7.68 -12.38
N GLN A 237 -9.99 7.41 -11.14
CA GLN A 237 -11.39 7.15 -10.80
C GLN A 237 -12.22 8.45 -10.84
N THR A 238 -11.67 9.56 -10.37
CA THR A 238 -12.34 10.88 -10.47
C THR A 238 -12.55 11.28 -11.91
N LEU A 239 -11.55 11.05 -12.78
CA LEU A 239 -11.69 11.29 -14.21
C LEU A 239 -12.78 10.45 -14.85
N LYS A 240 -12.93 9.17 -14.48
CA LYS A 240 -14.04 8.32 -14.96
C LYS A 240 -15.42 8.92 -14.62
N TRP A 241 -15.61 9.44 -13.42
CA TRP A 241 -16.86 10.10 -13.05
C TRP A 241 -17.09 11.38 -13.86
N ILE A 242 -16.07 12.20 -14.06
CA ILE A 242 -16.15 13.40 -14.89
C ILE A 242 -16.49 13.04 -16.35
N GLU A 243 -15.78 12.09 -16.94
CA GLU A 243 -15.99 11.65 -18.32
C GLU A 243 -17.36 11.01 -18.54
N SER A 244 -17.87 10.26 -17.57
CA SER A 244 -19.21 9.67 -17.65
C SER A 244 -20.34 10.69 -17.43
N GLY A 245 -20.02 11.87 -16.89
CA GLY A 245 -21.00 12.87 -16.48
C GLY A 245 -21.91 12.43 -15.34
N LYS A 246 -21.53 11.37 -14.60
CA LYS A 246 -22.30 10.81 -13.49
C LYS A 246 -21.51 10.84 -12.20
N ASN A 247 -22.20 11.21 -11.14
CA ASN A 247 -21.64 11.19 -9.79
C ASN A 247 -21.64 9.76 -9.19
N PRO A 248 -20.81 9.49 -8.18
CA PRO A 248 -20.86 8.22 -7.45
C PRO A 248 -22.25 7.86 -6.90
N SER A 249 -23.03 8.85 -6.49
CA SER A 249 -24.42 8.68 -6.02
C SER A 249 -25.45 8.31 -7.09
N GLU A 250 -25.09 8.48 -8.36
CA GLU A 250 -26.00 8.26 -9.52
C GLU A 250 -25.70 6.95 -10.24
N GLN A 251 -24.55 6.33 -9.98
CA GLN A 251 -24.13 5.09 -10.63
C GLN A 251 -23.24 4.25 -9.72
N ASN A 252 -23.53 2.95 -9.64
CA ASN A 252 -22.68 2.01 -8.93
C ASN A 252 -21.29 1.92 -9.56
N VAL A 253 -20.27 1.70 -8.72
CA VAL A 253 -18.89 1.61 -9.17
C VAL A 253 -18.55 0.17 -9.50
N GLU A 254 -18.30 -0.12 -10.77
CA GLU A 254 -17.87 -1.45 -11.20
C GLU A 254 -16.50 -1.80 -10.62
N ILE A 255 -16.36 -3.02 -10.14
CA ILE A 255 -15.16 -3.52 -9.47
C ILE A 255 -14.59 -4.75 -10.15
N GLU A 256 -13.29 -4.93 -10.03
CA GLU A 256 -12.58 -6.05 -10.61
C GLU A 256 -11.42 -6.50 -9.70
N GLY A 257 -11.13 -7.80 -9.71
CA GLY A 257 -10.11 -8.42 -8.86
C GLY A 257 -9.04 -9.21 -9.62
N THR A 258 -9.10 -9.24 -10.96
CA THR A 258 -8.22 -10.06 -11.79
C THR A 258 -7.65 -9.31 -12.98
N GLU A 259 -6.56 -9.83 -13.54
CA GLU A 259 -6.07 -9.39 -14.85
C GLU A 259 -7.09 -9.76 -15.97
N PRO A 260 -7.16 -8.96 -17.03
CA PRO A 260 -6.30 -7.82 -17.35
C PRO A 260 -6.72 -6.50 -16.74
N TYR A 261 -7.80 -6.45 -15.96
CA TYR A 261 -8.41 -5.22 -15.45
C TYR A 261 -7.62 -4.59 -14.31
N ILE A 262 -6.90 -5.43 -13.55
CA ILE A 262 -5.95 -4.94 -12.55
C ILE A 262 -4.65 -5.72 -12.67
N VAL A 263 -3.54 -5.07 -12.37
CA VAL A 263 -2.28 -5.72 -12.05
C VAL A 263 -2.19 -5.78 -10.54
N GLY A 264 -1.92 -6.95 -10.00
CA GLY A 264 -1.81 -7.16 -8.57
C GLY A 264 -0.82 -6.19 -7.92
N GLY A 265 -0.88 -6.09 -6.62
CA GLY A 265 -0.01 -5.26 -5.81
C GLY A 265 1.43 -5.80 -5.75
N HIS A 266 2.03 -5.66 -4.59
CA HIS A 266 3.39 -6.12 -4.31
C HIS A 266 3.42 -7.56 -3.77
N THR A 267 4.61 -8.10 -3.55
CA THR A 267 4.81 -9.33 -2.78
C THR A 267 4.18 -9.19 -1.40
N ALA A 268 3.53 -10.24 -0.93
CA ALA A 268 3.09 -10.35 0.47
C ALA A 268 4.08 -11.19 1.30
N SER A 269 5.36 -10.99 1.05
CA SER A 269 6.50 -11.71 1.59
C SER A 269 7.61 -10.73 1.90
N GLY A 270 8.59 -11.15 2.66
CA GLY A 270 9.71 -10.27 3.00
C GLY A 270 10.71 -10.95 3.92
N TYR A 271 11.50 -10.17 4.59
CA TYR A 271 12.46 -10.66 5.57
C TYR A 271 11.76 -11.32 6.77
N TRP A 272 12.28 -12.46 7.19
CA TRP A 272 11.95 -12.98 8.51
C TRP A 272 12.58 -12.10 9.57
N ILE A 273 11.76 -11.55 10.46
CA ILE A 273 12.20 -10.63 11.52
C ILE A 273 11.66 -11.04 12.89
N ASP A 274 12.36 -10.64 13.93
CA ASP A 274 11.85 -10.70 15.30
C ASP A 274 11.06 -9.44 15.71
N THR A 275 10.62 -9.37 16.95
CA THR A 275 9.84 -8.22 17.48
C THR A 275 10.64 -6.93 17.59
N GLU A 276 11.97 -7.01 17.51
CA GLU A 276 12.88 -5.85 17.46
C GLU A 276 13.28 -5.48 16.02
N ARG A 277 12.63 -6.11 15.03
CA ARG A 277 12.89 -5.91 13.59
C ARG A 277 14.25 -6.38 13.12
N ARG A 278 14.93 -7.23 13.92
CA ARG A 278 16.19 -7.86 13.51
C ARG A 278 15.90 -8.98 12.51
N THR A 279 16.66 -9.02 11.44
CA THR A 279 16.69 -10.18 10.53
C THR A 279 17.54 -11.31 11.13
N THR A 280 17.61 -12.44 10.45
CA THR A 280 18.49 -13.54 10.83
C THR A 280 19.98 -13.25 10.60
N VAL A 281 20.31 -12.16 9.90
CA VAL A 281 21.68 -11.71 9.67
C VAL A 281 22.04 -10.59 10.65
N LYS A 282 23.10 -10.77 11.40
CA LYS A 282 23.57 -9.77 12.36
C LYS A 282 23.86 -8.43 11.67
N GLY A 283 23.44 -7.35 12.31
CA GLY A 283 23.62 -5.99 11.79
C GLY A 283 22.62 -5.55 10.74
N LEU A 284 21.69 -6.42 10.34
CA LEU A 284 20.63 -6.12 9.38
C LEU A 284 19.24 -6.14 10.04
N TYR A 285 18.49 -5.10 9.80
CA TYR A 285 17.11 -4.90 10.25
C TYR A 285 16.20 -4.65 9.04
N ALA A 286 14.94 -5.00 9.13
CA ALA A 286 13.96 -4.72 8.07
C ALA A 286 12.70 -4.07 8.61
N ALA A 287 12.11 -3.17 7.82
CA ALA A 287 10.90 -2.44 8.19
C ALA A 287 10.04 -2.10 6.95
N GLY A 288 8.73 -2.05 7.14
CA GLY A 288 7.75 -1.73 6.10
C GLY A 288 7.29 -2.97 5.32
N ASP A 289 7.01 -2.78 4.05
CA ASP A 289 6.52 -3.80 3.11
C ASP A 289 7.65 -4.65 2.49
N LEU A 290 8.70 -4.88 3.24
CA LEU A 290 9.89 -5.55 2.75
C LEU A 290 10.17 -6.84 3.47
#